data_c24f486c16a91a4cad4a640d34867efa
#
_entry.id   c24f486c16a91a4cad4a640d34867efa
#
_cell.length_a   1.000
_cell.length_b   1.000
_cell.length_c   1.000
_cell.angle_alpha   90.00
_cell.angle_beta   90.00
_cell.angle_gamma   90.00
#
_symmetry.space_group_name_H-M   'P 1'
#
loop_
_entity.id
_entity.type
_entity.pdbx_description
1 polymer ?
#
loop_
_entity_poly.entity_id
_entity_poly.type
_entity_poly.pdbx_seq_one_letter_code
_entity_poly.pdbx_strand_id
1 'polypeptide(L)'
;MTVNIKKQLVSSNIIKERSYGYGNKKKFITIHETANTNKGANAQAHANLQSRKNPRKASWHYQVDDKEIIQSFPDDVMCWAATDGKGPGNTQSIHIEICVNNDGNFLKAVQNAAKLAKYLMDKYNIPIDNVVQHHKWSGKNCPAYLRSGNRG
;
A
#
# COMPACT_ATOMS: atom_id res chain seq x y z
N MET A 1 -14.31 6.37 13.19
CA MET A 1 -14.65 5.63 11.96
C MET A 1 -14.11 4.22 12.07
N THR A 2 -14.96 3.23 11.83
CA THR A 2 -14.59 1.83 11.87
C THR A 2 -14.18 1.37 10.49
N VAL A 3 -13.02 0.72 10.39
CA VAL A 3 -12.50 0.15 9.15
C VAL A 3 -12.28 -1.34 9.38
N ASN A 4 -12.75 -2.16 8.44
CA ASN A 4 -12.64 -3.60 8.53
C ASN A 4 -11.35 -4.04 7.82
N ILE A 5 -10.33 -4.38 8.61
CA ILE A 5 -9.02 -4.79 8.08
C ILE A 5 -8.81 -6.28 8.36
N LYS A 6 -8.62 -7.05 7.29
CA LYS A 6 -8.22 -8.44 7.38
C LYS A 6 -6.70 -8.50 7.52
N LYS A 7 -6.20 -9.15 8.55
CA LYS A 7 -4.76 -9.30 8.75
C LYS A 7 -4.29 -10.63 8.17
N GLN A 8 -3.35 -10.55 7.24
CA GLN A 8 -2.61 -11.70 6.72
C GLN A 8 -1.13 -11.33 6.75
N LEU A 9 -0.60 -11.20 7.96
CA LEU A 9 0.77 -10.73 8.16
C LEU A 9 1.79 -11.76 7.69
N VAL A 10 2.83 -11.26 7.01
CA VAL A 10 3.93 -12.10 6.52
C VAL A 10 4.80 -12.60 7.67
N SER A 11 5.59 -13.64 7.40
CA SER A 11 6.51 -14.20 8.39
C SER A 11 7.66 -13.24 8.69
N SER A 12 8.33 -13.46 9.84
CA SER A 12 9.51 -12.68 10.21
C SER A 12 10.65 -12.83 9.19
N ASN A 13 10.77 -13.99 8.55
CA ASN A 13 11.76 -14.20 7.49
C ASN A 13 11.51 -13.29 6.29
N ILE A 14 10.24 -13.12 5.89
CA ILE A 14 9.89 -12.25 4.78
C ILE A 14 10.17 -10.79 5.14
N ILE A 15 9.91 -10.38 6.38
CA ILE A 15 10.26 -9.03 6.84
C ILE A 15 11.76 -8.79 6.68
N LYS A 16 12.61 -9.75 7.08
CA LYS A 16 14.07 -9.64 6.92
C LYS A 16 14.51 -9.56 5.46
N GLU A 17 13.86 -10.32 4.59
CA GLU A 17 14.27 -10.44 3.18
C GLU A 17 13.77 -9.29 2.31
N ARG A 18 12.65 -8.65 2.66
CA ARG A 18 11.98 -7.67 1.80
C ARG A 18 11.60 -6.38 2.49
N SER A 19 12.35 -5.97 3.50
CA SER A 19 12.15 -4.67 4.15
C SER A 19 13.46 -4.23 4.82
N TYR A 20 13.46 -3.00 5.32
CA TYR A 20 14.54 -2.53 6.20
C TYR A 20 14.27 -2.86 7.68
N GLY A 21 13.27 -3.70 7.96
CA GLY A 21 12.91 -4.07 9.33
C GLY A 21 12.02 -3.02 10.00
N TYR A 22 11.98 -3.08 11.32
CA TYR A 22 11.16 -2.20 12.14
C TYR A 22 11.79 -0.81 12.27
N GLY A 23 10.99 0.18 12.64
CA GLY A 23 11.46 1.55 12.85
C GLY A 23 10.79 2.58 11.95
N ASN A 24 9.69 2.21 11.28
CA ASN A 24 8.92 3.14 10.45
C ASN A 24 8.36 4.27 11.32
N LYS A 25 8.71 5.50 10.98
CA LYS A 25 8.26 6.69 11.74
C LYS A 25 6.79 7.03 11.53
N LYS A 26 6.16 6.48 10.50
CA LYS A 26 4.72 6.65 10.20
C LYS A 26 4.30 8.12 10.12
N LYS A 27 5.07 8.91 9.37
CA LYS A 27 4.81 10.34 9.15
C LYS A 27 4.03 10.61 7.87
N PHE A 28 4.02 9.65 6.95
CA PHE A 28 3.37 9.76 5.64
C PHE A 28 2.52 8.54 5.37
N ILE A 29 1.51 8.73 4.52
CA ILE A 29 0.79 7.64 3.87
C ILE A 29 1.04 7.79 2.39
N THR A 30 1.55 6.73 1.75
CA THR A 30 1.86 6.75 0.31
C THR A 30 0.86 5.88 -0.44
N ILE A 31 0.22 6.47 -1.44
CA ILE A 31 -0.79 5.83 -2.27
C ILE A 31 -0.14 5.31 -3.54
N HIS A 32 -0.42 4.05 -3.85
CA HIS A 32 0.03 3.35 -5.05
C HIS A 32 -1.15 2.68 -5.74
N GLU A 33 -0.94 2.29 -6.98
CA GLU A 33 -1.79 1.31 -7.67
C GLU A 33 -0.93 0.10 -8.01
N THR A 34 -1.55 -1.09 -7.97
CA THR A 34 -0.83 -2.34 -8.23
C THR A 34 -0.35 -2.47 -9.67
N ALA A 35 -0.92 -1.68 -10.59
CA ALA A 35 -0.65 -1.69 -12.04
C ALA A 35 -0.95 -3.05 -12.71
N ASN A 36 -1.58 -3.98 -12.01
CA ASN A 36 -1.95 -5.29 -12.54
C ASN A 36 -3.44 -5.33 -12.82
N THR A 37 -3.82 -5.18 -14.11
CA THR A 37 -5.21 -5.13 -14.54
C THR A 37 -5.81 -6.51 -14.80
N ASN A 38 -5.07 -7.59 -14.63
CA ASN A 38 -5.56 -8.93 -14.89
C ASN A 38 -6.76 -9.28 -14.02
N LYS A 39 -7.67 -10.08 -14.58
CA LYS A 39 -8.79 -10.63 -13.81
C LYS A 39 -8.26 -11.39 -12.60
N GLY A 40 -8.86 -11.16 -11.44
CA GLY A 40 -8.46 -11.82 -10.20
C GLY A 40 -7.25 -11.20 -9.50
N ALA A 41 -6.61 -10.16 -10.04
CA ALA A 41 -5.50 -9.46 -9.40
C ALA A 41 -6.02 -8.52 -8.30
N ASN A 42 -6.70 -9.08 -7.31
CA ASN A 42 -7.36 -8.37 -6.22
C ASN A 42 -6.49 -8.33 -4.95
N ALA A 43 -7.07 -7.84 -3.85
CA ALA A 43 -6.35 -7.71 -2.60
C ALA A 43 -5.85 -9.05 -2.07
N GLN A 44 -6.67 -10.10 -2.14
CA GLN A 44 -6.26 -11.43 -1.67
C GLN A 44 -5.11 -12.01 -2.51
N ALA A 45 -5.14 -11.82 -3.83
CA ALA A 45 -4.07 -12.29 -4.71
C ALA A 45 -2.74 -11.60 -4.36
N HIS A 46 -2.77 -10.29 -4.11
CA HIS A 46 -1.57 -9.53 -3.72
C HIS A 46 -1.09 -9.89 -2.32
N ALA A 47 -2.00 -10.13 -1.37
CA ALA A 47 -1.63 -10.60 -0.04
C ALA A 47 -0.95 -11.96 -0.11
N ASN A 48 -1.46 -12.88 -0.93
CA ASN A 48 -0.86 -14.19 -1.13
C ASN A 48 0.54 -14.08 -1.76
N LEU A 49 0.70 -13.16 -2.72
CA LEU A 49 2.01 -12.90 -3.33
C LEU A 49 3.03 -12.43 -2.29
N GLN A 50 2.64 -11.53 -1.39
CA GLN A 50 3.54 -11.03 -0.35
C GLN A 50 3.83 -12.10 0.72
N SER A 51 2.91 -13.04 0.95
CA SER A 51 3.04 -14.05 2.00
C SER A 51 3.95 -15.21 1.62
N ARG A 52 4.32 -15.34 0.35
CA ARG A 52 5.17 -16.44 -0.10
C ARG A 52 6.55 -15.93 -0.53
N LYS A 53 7.51 -16.83 -0.55
CA LYS A 53 8.84 -16.53 -1.06
C LYS A 53 8.75 -16.18 -2.54
N ASN A 54 9.32 -15.04 -2.93
CA ASN A 54 9.39 -14.63 -4.32
C ASN A 54 10.60 -13.71 -4.50
N PRO A 55 11.12 -13.56 -5.74
CA PRO A 55 12.35 -12.80 -5.97
C PRO A 55 12.16 -11.28 -6.01
N ARG A 56 10.95 -10.77 -5.90
CA ARG A 56 10.69 -9.32 -5.99
C ARG A 56 11.31 -8.59 -4.81
N LYS A 57 11.99 -7.49 -5.09
CA LYS A 57 12.56 -6.59 -4.11
C LYS A 57 11.56 -5.47 -3.78
N ALA A 58 10.35 -5.85 -3.39
CA ALA A 58 9.27 -4.90 -3.11
C ALA A 58 8.37 -5.43 -2.00
N SER A 59 7.85 -4.53 -1.20
CA SER A 59 6.88 -4.83 -0.15
C SER A 59 6.05 -3.58 0.16
N TRP A 60 4.85 -3.79 0.70
CA TRP A 60 3.93 -2.73 1.06
C TRP A 60 3.04 -3.21 2.21
N HIS A 61 2.41 -2.27 2.92
CA HIS A 61 1.68 -2.59 4.14
C HIS A 61 0.28 -3.13 3.86
N TYR A 62 -0.46 -2.46 2.96
CA TYR A 62 -1.86 -2.80 2.70
C TYR A 62 -2.12 -2.90 1.21
N GLN A 63 -3.02 -3.81 0.83
CA GLN A 63 -3.64 -3.83 -0.49
C GLN A 63 -5.14 -3.77 -0.32
N VAL A 64 -5.78 -2.99 -1.21
CA VAL A 64 -7.19 -2.63 -1.11
C VAL A 64 -7.87 -2.85 -2.45
N ASP A 65 -8.99 -3.57 -2.45
CA ASP A 65 -9.85 -3.70 -3.62
C ASP A 65 -11.26 -3.19 -3.30
N ASP A 66 -12.21 -3.49 -4.17
CA ASP A 66 -13.60 -3.03 -4.01
C ASP A 66 -14.34 -3.75 -2.88
N LYS A 67 -13.78 -4.84 -2.35
CA LYS A 67 -14.45 -5.69 -1.36
C LYS A 67 -13.74 -5.73 -0.02
N GLU A 68 -12.41 -5.61 0.02
CA GLU A 68 -11.68 -5.80 1.27
C GLU A 68 -10.36 -5.02 1.33
N ILE A 69 -9.91 -4.86 2.56
CA ILE A 69 -8.62 -4.28 2.91
C ILE A 69 -7.83 -5.38 3.62
N ILE A 70 -6.64 -5.71 3.12
CA ILE A 70 -5.80 -6.75 3.72
C ILE A 70 -4.46 -6.14 4.10
N GLN A 71 -4.02 -6.37 5.33
CA GLN A 71 -2.72 -5.94 5.83
C GLN A 71 -1.72 -7.09 5.72
N SER A 72 -0.59 -6.85 5.08
CA SER A 72 0.49 -7.82 4.89
C SER A 72 1.70 -7.57 5.79
N PHE A 73 2.01 -6.31 6.09
CA PHE A 73 3.13 -5.95 6.96
C PHE A 73 2.65 -5.08 8.11
N PRO A 74 3.23 -5.25 9.32
CA PRO A 74 2.96 -4.33 10.42
C PRO A 74 3.31 -2.88 10.03
N ASP A 75 2.56 -1.93 10.54
CA ASP A 75 2.78 -0.50 10.24
C ASP A 75 4.20 -0.03 10.62
N ASP A 76 4.81 -0.66 11.61
CA ASP A 76 6.15 -0.30 12.09
C ASP A 76 7.29 -0.77 11.18
N VAL A 77 6.99 -1.56 10.14
CA VAL A 77 8.00 -2.06 9.21
C VAL A 77 8.28 -1.03 8.14
N MET A 78 9.54 -0.84 7.79
CA MET A 78 9.99 0.03 6.70
C MET A 78 9.98 -0.77 5.40
N CYS A 79 8.84 -0.77 4.70
CA CYS A 79 8.65 -1.51 3.46
C CYS A 79 9.40 -0.89 2.28
N TRP A 80 9.71 -1.71 1.28
CA TRP A 80 10.36 -1.29 0.04
C TRP A 80 9.31 -0.98 -1.03
N ALA A 81 8.75 0.20 -1.02
CA ALA A 81 7.68 0.57 -1.95
C ALA A 81 7.88 1.93 -2.64
N ALA A 82 8.74 2.80 -2.10
CA ALA A 82 8.87 4.16 -2.60
C ALA A 82 9.98 4.33 -3.64
N THR A 83 10.84 3.34 -3.82
CA THR A 83 12.02 3.37 -4.70
C THR A 83 12.98 4.53 -4.39
N ASP A 84 13.05 4.93 -3.11
CA ASP A 84 13.94 5.99 -2.65
C ASP A 84 15.04 5.49 -1.69
N GLY A 85 15.31 4.17 -1.69
CA GLY A 85 16.32 3.57 -0.82
C GLY A 85 15.96 3.73 0.65
N LYS A 86 16.84 4.33 1.44
CA LYS A 86 16.57 4.66 2.84
C LYS A 86 16.03 6.08 3.03
N GLY A 87 15.47 6.65 1.98
CA GLY A 87 14.79 7.94 2.04
C GLY A 87 13.47 7.87 2.82
N PRO A 88 12.81 9.03 3.00
CA PRO A 88 11.61 9.10 3.84
C PRO A 88 10.43 8.32 3.28
N GLY A 89 10.36 8.08 1.97
CA GLY A 89 9.30 7.27 1.38
C GLY A 89 9.29 5.85 1.92
N ASN A 90 10.46 5.18 1.97
CA ASN A 90 10.56 3.83 2.52
C ASN A 90 10.64 3.80 4.05
N THR A 91 11.25 4.78 4.69
CA THR A 91 11.53 4.71 6.13
C THR A 91 10.52 5.42 7.01
N GLN A 92 9.62 6.24 6.44
CA GLN A 92 8.69 7.06 7.21
C GLN A 92 7.25 6.99 6.71
N SER A 93 6.91 6.02 5.86
CA SER A 93 5.59 5.97 5.24
C SER A 93 4.89 4.63 5.46
N ILE A 94 3.56 4.68 5.53
CA ILE A 94 2.71 3.50 5.41
C ILE A 94 2.21 3.45 3.97
N HIS A 95 2.40 2.31 3.30
CA HIS A 95 2.10 2.16 1.88
C HIS A 95 0.79 1.42 1.65
N ILE A 96 -0.09 2.02 0.84
CA ILE A 96 -1.39 1.46 0.46
C ILE A 96 -1.38 1.24 -1.06
N GLU A 97 -1.57 0.00 -1.49
CA GLU A 97 -1.71 -0.39 -2.89
C GLU A 97 -3.18 -0.55 -3.24
N ILE A 98 -3.67 0.23 -4.20
CA ILE A 98 -5.05 0.12 -4.71
C ILE A 98 -5.05 -0.83 -5.89
N CYS A 99 -5.89 -1.87 -5.83
CA CYS A 99 -6.01 -2.84 -6.91
C CYS A 99 -6.73 -2.24 -8.11
N VAL A 100 -6.27 -2.60 -9.31
CA VAL A 100 -6.79 -2.11 -10.59
C VAL A 100 -7.28 -3.26 -11.48
N ASN A 101 -7.57 -4.43 -10.89
CA ASN A 101 -8.05 -5.60 -11.62
C ASN A 101 -9.32 -5.28 -12.43
N ASN A 102 -9.36 -5.77 -13.67
CA ASN A 102 -10.45 -5.41 -14.60
C ASN A 102 -11.82 -5.99 -14.22
N ASP A 103 -11.86 -6.98 -13.32
CA ASP A 103 -13.10 -7.57 -12.80
C ASP A 103 -13.57 -6.91 -11.50
N GLY A 104 -12.92 -5.85 -11.04
CA GLY A 104 -13.28 -5.10 -9.84
C GLY A 104 -13.91 -3.75 -10.15
N ASN A 105 -14.39 -3.07 -9.11
CA ASN A 105 -14.90 -1.70 -9.17
C ASN A 105 -13.83 -0.75 -8.63
N PHE A 106 -13.13 -0.06 -9.54
CA PHE A 106 -12.00 0.80 -9.15
C PHE A 106 -12.44 1.95 -8.23
N LEU A 107 -13.56 2.61 -8.55
CA LEU A 107 -14.05 3.72 -7.72
C LEU A 107 -14.29 3.26 -6.28
N LYS A 108 -14.87 2.08 -6.11
CA LYS A 108 -15.11 1.54 -4.76
C LYS A 108 -13.81 1.16 -4.06
N ALA A 109 -12.83 0.66 -4.80
CA ALA A 109 -11.49 0.39 -4.24
C ALA A 109 -10.86 1.69 -3.74
N VAL A 110 -10.96 2.78 -4.49
CA VAL A 110 -10.47 4.10 -4.08
C VAL A 110 -11.19 4.58 -2.82
N GLN A 111 -12.50 4.41 -2.75
CA GLN A 111 -13.28 4.79 -1.55
C GLN A 111 -12.83 3.99 -0.32
N ASN A 112 -12.57 2.69 -0.49
CA ASN A 112 -12.07 1.86 0.60
C ASN A 112 -10.66 2.29 1.03
N ALA A 113 -9.80 2.63 0.08
CA ALA A 113 -8.46 3.15 0.37
C ALA A 113 -8.52 4.49 1.11
N ALA A 114 -9.47 5.36 0.74
CA ALA A 114 -9.67 6.63 1.43
C ALA A 114 -10.10 6.42 2.88
N LYS A 115 -10.98 5.45 3.14
CA LYS A 115 -11.37 5.10 4.51
C LYS A 115 -10.18 4.59 5.33
N LEU A 116 -9.35 3.74 4.73
CA LEU A 116 -8.13 3.24 5.38
C LEU A 116 -7.17 4.38 5.67
N ALA A 117 -6.94 5.26 4.70
CA ALA A 117 -6.06 6.42 4.88
C ALA A 117 -6.54 7.30 6.04
N LYS A 118 -7.84 7.59 6.10
CA LYS A 118 -8.41 8.39 7.19
C LYS A 118 -8.20 7.72 8.55
N TYR A 119 -8.42 6.41 8.63
CA TYR A 119 -8.18 5.63 9.85
C TYR A 119 -6.71 5.76 10.31
N LEU A 120 -5.77 5.61 9.38
CA LEU A 120 -4.34 5.70 9.69
C LEU A 120 -3.91 7.13 10.05
N MET A 121 -4.48 8.14 9.38
CA MET A 121 -4.27 9.55 9.72
C MET A 121 -4.64 9.82 11.18
N ASP A 122 -5.81 9.35 11.59
CA ASP A 122 -6.29 9.53 12.95
C ASP A 122 -5.43 8.77 13.97
N LYS A 123 -5.04 7.55 13.63
CA LYS A 123 -4.27 6.68 14.52
C LYS A 123 -2.87 7.23 14.80
N TYR A 124 -2.21 7.81 13.79
CA TYR A 124 -0.81 8.25 13.90
C TYR A 124 -0.64 9.75 13.80
N ASN A 125 -1.71 10.53 13.84
CA ASN A 125 -1.68 11.98 13.70
C ASN A 125 -0.96 12.44 12.42
N ILE A 126 -1.27 11.78 11.30
CA ILE A 126 -0.70 12.14 10.00
C ILE A 126 -1.60 13.19 9.35
N PRO A 127 -1.07 14.40 9.05
CA PRO A 127 -1.87 15.45 8.40
C PRO A 127 -2.17 15.10 6.94
N ILE A 128 -3.23 15.69 6.39
CA ILE A 128 -3.64 15.41 5.01
C ILE A 128 -2.53 15.72 4.00
N ASP A 129 -1.72 16.74 4.26
CA ASP A 129 -0.61 17.10 3.38
C ASP A 129 0.45 16.00 3.28
N ASN A 130 0.46 15.07 4.21
CA ASN A 130 1.38 13.94 4.22
C ASN A 130 0.75 12.64 3.66
N VAL A 131 -0.45 12.73 3.11
CA VAL A 131 -1.02 11.66 2.28
C VAL A 131 -0.60 11.96 0.84
N VAL A 132 0.35 11.17 0.33
CA VAL A 132 1.10 11.51 -0.88
C VAL A 132 1.08 10.35 -1.86
N GLN A 133 1.53 10.61 -3.09
CA GLN A 133 1.65 9.59 -4.14
C GLN A 133 3.07 9.04 -4.18
N HIS A 134 3.26 7.82 -4.68
CA HIS A 134 4.57 7.26 -4.95
C HIS A 134 5.42 8.23 -5.80
N HIS A 135 4.78 8.93 -6.74
CA HIS A 135 5.43 9.94 -7.59
C HIS A 135 6.25 10.96 -6.79
N LYS A 136 5.81 11.32 -5.59
CA LYS A 136 6.55 12.28 -4.73
C LYS A 136 7.96 11.81 -4.44
N TRP A 137 8.16 10.49 -4.26
CA TRP A 137 9.44 9.95 -3.79
C TRP A 137 10.45 9.68 -4.90
N SER A 138 9.98 9.23 -6.07
CA SER A 138 10.85 8.77 -7.14
C SER A 138 10.53 9.31 -8.52
N GLY A 139 9.44 10.07 -8.66
CA GLY A 139 8.97 10.54 -9.96
C GLY A 139 8.24 9.49 -10.78
N LYS A 140 8.09 8.27 -10.27
CA LYS A 140 7.36 7.21 -10.95
C LYS A 140 5.89 7.62 -11.18
N ASN A 141 5.34 7.28 -12.35
CA ASN A 141 3.91 7.53 -12.64
C ASN A 141 3.04 6.51 -11.89
N CYS A 142 2.94 6.71 -10.57
CA CYS A 142 2.16 5.87 -9.67
C CYS A 142 1.56 6.75 -8.58
N PRO A 143 0.27 6.67 -8.31
CA PRO A 143 -0.75 5.79 -8.92
C PRO A 143 -1.22 6.32 -10.29
N ALA A 144 -1.08 5.51 -11.33
CA ALA A 144 -1.24 5.97 -12.72
C ALA A 144 -2.67 6.43 -13.05
N TYR A 145 -3.68 5.67 -12.65
CA TYR A 145 -5.07 6.01 -12.96
C TYR A 145 -5.54 7.25 -12.19
N LEU A 146 -5.20 7.33 -10.91
CA LEU A 146 -5.55 8.50 -10.10
C LEU A 146 -4.85 9.76 -10.62
N ARG A 147 -3.60 9.63 -11.04
CA ARG A 147 -2.84 10.76 -11.58
C ARG A 147 -3.40 11.24 -12.92
N SER A 148 -3.85 10.32 -13.76
CA SER A 148 -4.40 10.66 -15.09
C SER A 148 -5.85 11.16 -15.04
N GLY A 149 -6.59 10.83 -13.99
CA GLY A 149 -8.03 11.09 -13.91
C GLY A 149 -8.89 10.17 -14.80
N ASN A 150 -8.27 9.17 -15.45
CA ASN A 150 -8.98 8.36 -16.46
C ASN A 150 -10.03 7.41 -15.88
N ARG A 151 -9.98 7.11 -14.60
CA ARG A 151 -10.95 6.19 -13.98
C ARG A 151 -11.72 6.85 -12.84
N GLY A 152 -11.78 8.13 -12.89
CA GLY A 152 -12.63 8.89 -12.01
C GLY A 152 -12.14 9.38 -10.80
#